data_fd6f07b94598b96672c5c276385c73df
#
_entry.id   fd6f07b94598b96672c5c276385c73df
#
_cell.length_a   1.000
_cell.length_b   1.000
_cell.length_c   1.000
_cell.angle_alpha   90.00
_cell.angle_beta   90.00
_cell.angle_gamma   90.00
#
_symmetry.space_group_name_H-M   'P 1'
#
loop_
_entity.id
_entity.type
_entity.pdbx_description
1 polymer ?
#
loop_
_entity_poly.entity_id
_entity_poly.type
_entity_poly.pdbx_seq_one_letter_code
_entity_poly.pdbx_strand_id
1 'polypeptide(L)'
;APTEKFSFTRAASLIRQARQEVKNSVLVDNGDLIQGNPIADYQAAKGYKEGKPNPAVDCLNAMHYEVGTLGNHEFNYGLDYLADAIKQAKFPIINANVVKVGTEEPYFTPYVIQTKEVVDSQGKTHKLNIGYIGFVPPQIMVWDKANLQGKVETRDIVKTAQKYVPEMKQKGADIIVALAHTGPSDEPYQEGAENSAFYLADVPHI
;
A
#
# COMPACT_ATOMS: atom_id res chain seq x y z
N ALA A 1 -3.02 -9.88 -31.05
CA ALA A 1 -3.78 -8.64 -30.91
C ALA A 1 -3.69 -8.20 -29.45
N PRO A 2 -3.45 -6.93 -29.13
CA PRO A 2 -3.48 -6.48 -27.75
C PRO A 2 -4.88 -6.74 -27.22
N THR A 3 -4.97 -7.50 -26.12
CA THR A 3 -6.22 -7.65 -25.40
C THR A 3 -6.45 -6.35 -24.66
N GLU A 4 -7.33 -5.51 -25.14
CA GLU A 4 -7.67 -4.23 -24.54
C GLU A 4 -8.36 -4.35 -23.18
N LYS A 5 -8.53 -5.58 -22.65
CA LYS A 5 -9.25 -5.83 -21.39
C LYS A 5 -8.48 -5.41 -20.15
N PHE A 6 -7.15 -5.52 -20.15
CA PHE A 6 -6.30 -5.27 -18.98
C PHE A 6 -5.07 -4.47 -19.40
N SER A 7 -4.94 -3.23 -18.95
CA SER A 7 -3.73 -2.42 -19.17
C SER A 7 -3.76 -1.16 -18.32
N PHE A 8 -2.60 -0.62 -17.98
CA PHE A 8 -2.48 0.69 -17.33
C PHE A 8 -3.10 1.82 -18.17
N THR A 9 -3.05 1.74 -19.51
CA THR A 9 -3.70 2.72 -20.39
C THR A 9 -5.22 2.77 -20.19
N ARG A 10 -5.85 1.59 -20.08
CA ARG A 10 -7.29 1.50 -19.80
C ARG A 10 -7.62 1.98 -18.38
N ALA A 11 -6.84 1.54 -17.40
CA ALA A 11 -6.97 2.02 -16.03
C ALA A 11 -6.88 3.55 -15.95
N ALA A 12 -5.90 4.16 -16.62
CA ALA A 12 -5.75 5.62 -16.68
C ALA A 12 -6.97 6.33 -17.29
N SER A 13 -7.63 5.70 -18.27
CA SER A 13 -8.86 6.27 -18.86
C SER A 13 -10.04 6.21 -17.88
N LEU A 14 -10.21 5.08 -17.19
CA LEU A 14 -11.25 4.92 -16.17
C LEU A 14 -11.03 5.82 -14.95
N ILE A 15 -9.78 5.98 -14.52
CA ILE A 15 -9.42 6.89 -13.42
C ILE A 15 -9.76 8.34 -13.79
N ARG A 16 -9.43 8.78 -15.01
CA ARG A 16 -9.81 10.13 -15.49
C ARG A 16 -11.33 10.33 -15.49
N GLN A 17 -12.07 9.33 -15.96
CA GLN A 17 -13.53 9.37 -15.96
C GLN A 17 -14.06 9.46 -14.51
N ALA A 18 -13.65 8.57 -13.61
CA ALA A 18 -14.08 8.57 -12.22
C ALA A 18 -13.81 9.90 -11.50
N ARG A 19 -12.64 10.52 -11.77
CA ARG A 19 -12.30 11.84 -11.22
C ARG A 19 -13.20 12.96 -11.74
N GLN A 20 -13.81 12.82 -12.92
CA GLN A 20 -14.77 13.80 -13.46
C GLN A 20 -16.18 13.64 -12.87
N GLU A 21 -16.51 12.47 -12.35
CA GLU A 21 -17.82 12.16 -11.80
C GLU A 21 -18.03 12.70 -10.37
N VAL A 22 -16.94 13.04 -9.66
CA VAL A 22 -16.98 13.47 -8.26
C VAL A 22 -16.12 14.70 -8.02
N LYS A 23 -16.52 15.53 -7.05
CA LYS A 23 -15.75 16.72 -6.65
C LYS A 23 -14.48 16.39 -5.87
N ASN A 24 -14.53 15.32 -5.06
CA ASN A 24 -13.45 14.91 -4.18
C ASN A 24 -13.13 13.43 -4.45
N SER A 25 -11.86 13.13 -4.62
CA SER A 25 -11.40 11.76 -4.78
C SER A 25 -9.98 11.61 -4.26
N VAL A 26 -9.65 10.41 -3.83
CA VAL A 26 -8.27 9.96 -3.60
C VAL A 26 -8.02 8.70 -4.43
N LEU A 27 -6.82 8.55 -4.91
CA LEU A 27 -6.39 7.37 -5.66
C LEU A 27 -5.26 6.70 -4.91
N VAL A 28 -5.46 5.46 -4.51
CA VAL A 28 -4.50 4.68 -3.73
C VAL A 28 -4.18 3.36 -4.41
N ASP A 29 -3.02 2.81 -4.10
CA ASP A 29 -2.59 1.47 -4.53
C ASP A 29 -2.57 0.53 -3.33
N ASN A 30 -3.07 -0.69 -3.52
CA ASN A 30 -3.14 -1.70 -2.46
C ASN A 30 -2.09 -2.82 -2.60
N GLY A 31 -1.00 -2.58 -3.32
CA GLY A 31 0.11 -3.52 -3.47
C GLY A 31 -0.04 -4.51 -4.64
N ASP A 32 0.92 -5.43 -4.74
CA ASP A 32 1.08 -6.40 -5.83
C ASP A 32 1.34 -5.71 -7.19
N LEU A 33 2.19 -4.72 -7.18
CA LEU A 33 2.47 -3.85 -8.32
C LEU A 33 3.67 -4.31 -9.16
N ILE A 34 4.79 -4.70 -8.50
CA ILE A 34 6.11 -4.80 -9.17
C ILE A 34 6.45 -6.18 -9.68
N GLN A 35 5.59 -7.18 -9.46
CA GLN A 35 5.76 -8.56 -9.89
C GLN A 35 4.49 -9.06 -10.62
N GLY A 36 4.57 -10.12 -11.42
CA GLY A 36 3.44 -10.84 -11.99
C GLY A 36 3.30 -10.72 -13.51
N ASN A 37 4.31 -10.21 -14.21
CA ASN A 37 4.32 -10.18 -15.68
C ASN A 37 5.75 -10.21 -16.24
N PRO A 38 5.94 -10.60 -17.53
CA PRO A 38 7.28 -10.72 -18.13
C PRO A 38 8.11 -9.43 -18.13
N ILE A 39 7.48 -8.26 -18.14
CA ILE A 39 8.19 -6.97 -18.10
C ILE A 39 8.78 -6.75 -16.71
N ALA A 40 8.04 -7.10 -15.67
CA ALA A 40 8.51 -7.02 -14.28
C ALA A 40 9.69 -7.98 -14.04
N ASP A 41 9.58 -9.24 -14.50
CA ASP A 41 10.65 -10.24 -14.41
C ASP A 41 11.91 -9.79 -15.16
N TYR A 42 11.75 -9.25 -16.37
CA TYR A 42 12.85 -8.69 -17.13
C TYR A 42 13.51 -7.52 -16.40
N GLN A 43 12.73 -6.63 -15.84
CA GLN A 43 13.23 -5.49 -15.08
C GLN A 43 14.00 -5.95 -13.84
N ALA A 44 13.46 -6.91 -13.09
CA ALA A 44 14.11 -7.49 -11.92
C ALA A 44 15.45 -8.16 -12.27
N ALA A 45 15.49 -8.94 -13.36
CA ALA A 45 16.71 -9.60 -13.82
C ALA A 45 17.79 -8.63 -14.31
N LYS A 46 17.42 -7.46 -14.82
CA LYS A 46 18.37 -6.44 -15.32
C LYS A 46 18.80 -5.45 -14.25
N GLY A 47 18.07 -5.37 -13.15
CA GLY A 47 18.21 -4.33 -12.13
C GLY A 47 17.81 -2.95 -12.63
N TYR A 48 17.87 -1.98 -11.75
CA TYR A 48 17.64 -0.58 -12.10
C TYR A 48 18.87 0.03 -12.76
N LYS A 49 18.63 0.76 -13.86
CA LYS A 49 19.65 1.63 -14.45
C LYS A 49 19.29 3.07 -14.13
N GLU A 50 20.31 3.89 -13.86
CA GLU A 50 20.12 5.32 -13.66
C GLU A 50 19.29 5.93 -14.81
N GLY A 51 18.27 6.71 -14.47
CA GLY A 51 17.35 7.32 -15.43
C GLY A 51 16.31 6.39 -16.06
N LYS A 52 16.21 5.12 -15.61
CA LYS A 52 15.16 4.17 -16.07
C LYS A 52 14.37 3.65 -14.89
N PRO A 53 13.27 4.31 -14.53
CA PRO A 53 12.44 3.89 -13.40
C PRO A 53 11.77 2.54 -13.66
N ASN A 54 11.29 1.92 -12.57
CA ASN A 54 10.41 0.77 -12.66
C ASN A 54 9.16 1.16 -13.45
N PRO A 55 8.83 0.45 -14.55
CA PRO A 55 7.73 0.86 -15.44
C PRO A 55 6.36 0.87 -14.74
N ALA A 56 6.14 -0.01 -13.76
CA ALA A 56 4.89 -0.04 -13.00
C ALA A 56 4.78 1.21 -12.10
N VAL A 57 5.83 1.51 -11.33
CA VAL A 57 5.87 2.71 -10.48
C VAL A 57 5.74 3.98 -11.31
N ASP A 58 6.36 4.02 -12.49
CA ASP A 58 6.26 5.18 -13.39
C ASP A 58 4.83 5.38 -13.92
N CYS A 59 4.11 4.29 -14.21
CA CYS A 59 2.69 4.36 -14.56
C CYS A 59 1.84 4.93 -13.42
N LEU A 60 2.07 4.52 -12.16
CA LEU A 60 1.36 5.07 -11.00
C LEU A 60 1.69 6.56 -10.80
N ASN A 61 2.96 6.94 -10.95
CA ASN A 61 3.37 8.35 -10.91
C ASN A 61 2.63 9.18 -11.97
N ALA A 62 2.52 8.68 -13.20
CA ALA A 62 1.83 9.35 -14.29
C ALA A 62 0.30 9.46 -14.09
N MET A 63 -0.28 8.52 -13.35
CA MET A 63 -1.70 8.54 -12.97
C MET A 63 -1.99 9.32 -11.69
N HIS A 64 -0.95 9.88 -11.04
CA HIS A 64 -1.05 10.66 -9.81
C HIS A 64 -1.69 9.89 -8.65
N TYR A 65 -1.16 8.70 -8.36
CA TYR A 65 -1.47 8.01 -7.12
C TYR A 65 -1.00 8.82 -5.92
N GLU A 66 -1.74 8.77 -4.82
CA GLU A 66 -1.51 9.62 -3.65
C GLU A 66 -0.83 8.88 -2.51
N VAL A 67 -1.14 7.59 -2.35
CA VAL A 67 -0.52 6.69 -1.38
C VAL A 67 -0.55 5.27 -1.96
N GLY A 68 0.44 4.47 -1.65
CA GLY A 68 0.45 3.03 -1.94
C GLY A 68 0.83 2.23 -0.70
N THR A 69 0.45 0.96 -0.66
CA THR A 69 0.98 -0.01 0.30
C THR A 69 1.71 -1.15 -0.42
N LEU A 70 2.28 -2.05 0.36
CA LEU A 70 2.92 -3.25 -0.15
C LEU A 70 1.94 -4.43 -0.12
N GLY A 71 1.95 -5.23 -1.18
CA GLY A 71 1.38 -6.57 -1.19
C GLY A 71 2.46 -7.62 -0.94
N ASN A 72 2.10 -8.89 -1.00
CA ASN A 72 3.05 -9.97 -0.80
C ASN A 72 4.03 -10.11 -1.97
N HIS A 73 3.61 -9.82 -3.19
CA HIS A 73 4.48 -9.92 -4.37
C HIS A 73 5.55 -8.82 -4.47
N GLU A 74 5.48 -7.77 -3.67
CA GLU A 74 6.55 -6.78 -3.56
C GLU A 74 7.85 -7.37 -2.99
N PHE A 75 7.78 -8.48 -2.26
CA PHE A 75 8.94 -9.12 -1.61
C PHE A 75 9.63 -10.17 -2.47
N ASN A 76 9.05 -10.57 -3.61
CA ASN A 76 9.54 -11.68 -4.42
C ASN A 76 10.94 -11.46 -5.00
N TYR A 77 11.34 -10.22 -5.27
CA TYR A 77 12.68 -9.88 -5.77
C TYR A 77 13.63 -9.39 -4.66
N GLY A 78 13.23 -9.47 -3.40
CA GLY A 78 14.01 -9.08 -2.24
C GLY A 78 13.94 -7.59 -1.88
N LEU A 79 14.45 -7.28 -0.68
CA LEU A 79 14.30 -5.95 -0.06
C LEU A 79 15.08 -4.86 -0.79
N ASP A 80 16.24 -5.17 -1.36
CA ASP A 80 17.06 -4.18 -2.08
C ASP A 80 16.35 -3.70 -3.36
N TYR A 81 15.78 -4.65 -4.13
CA TYR A 81 14.99 -4.32 -5.31
C TYR A 81 13.74 -3.51 -4.94
N LEU A 82 13.03 -3.93 -3.88
CA LEU A 82 11.87 -3.21 -3.36
C LEU A 82 12.22 -1.79 -2.92
N ALA A 83 13.31 -1.62 -2.17
CA ALA A 83 13.78 -0.30 -1.72
C ALA A 83 14.06 0.63 -2.90
N ASP A 84 14.66 0.11 -3.97
CA ASP A 84 14.93 0.88 -5.18
C ASP A 84 13.64 1.23 -5.95
N ALA A 85 12.65 0.34 -5.95
CA ALA A 85 11.32 0.64 -6.53
C ALA A 85 10.60 1.76 -5.74
N ILE A 86 10.56 1.65 -4.41
CA ILE A 86 9.92 2.65 -3.53
C ILE A 86 10.52 4.05 -3.72
N LYS A 87 11.84 4.16 -3.83
CA LYS A 87 12.51 5.46 -4.04
C LYS A 87 12.08 6.19 -5.31
N GLN A 88 11.52 5.49 -6.28
CA GLN A 88 11.07 6.08 -7.56
C GLN A 88 9.63 6.55 -7.52
N ALA A 89 8.85 6.15 -6.51
CA ALA A 89 7.49 6.62 -6.31
C ALA A 89 7.48 8.10 -5.91
N LYS A 90 6.61 8.89 -6.56
CA LYS A 90 6.37 10.30 -6.25
C LYS A 90 5.29 10.48 -5.17
N PHE A 91 4.89 9.40 -4.55
CA PHE A 91 3.92 9.31 -3.47
C PHE A 91 4.44 8.35 -2.40
N PRO A 92 4.02 8.47 -1.15
CA PRO A 92 4.46 7.57 -0.11
C PRO A 92 3.95 6.14 -0.35
N ILE A 93 4.84 5.17 -0.16
CA ILE A 93 4.52 3.75 -0.07
C ILE A 93 4.74 3.34 1.38
N ILE A 94 3.69 2.79 2.01
CA ILE A 94 3.62 2.56 3.44
C ILE A 94 3.42 1.09 3.78
N ASN A 95 3.92 0.66 4.93
CA ASN A 95 3.57 -0.63 5.52
C ASN A 95 3.87 -0.60 7.02
N ALA A 96 2.88 -0.96 7.84
CA ALA A 96 2.96 -0.83 9.29
C ALA A 96 3.39 -2.10 10.01
N ASN A 97 3.18 -3.29 9.42
CA ASN A 97 3.37 -4.54 10.12
C ASN A 97 4.62 -5.34 9.73
N VAL A 98 5.48 -4.79 8.86
CA VAL A 98 6.83 -5.29 8.63
C VAL A 98 7.81 -4.50 9.50
N VAL A 99 8.55 -5.19 10.36
CA VAL A 99 9.48 -4.59 11.33
C VAL A 99 10.91 -5.10 11.11
N LYS A 100 11.88 -4.37 11.63
CA LYS A 100 13.27 -4.82 11.65
C LYS A 100 13.40 -6.04 12.56
N VAL A 101 14.20 -7.03 12.14
CA VAL A 101 14.38 -8.28 12.89
C VAL A 101 14.76 -8.01 14.35
N GLY A 102 14.08 -8.71 15.28
CA GLY A 102 14.34 -8.60 16.71
C GLY A 102 13.89 -7.29 17.36
N THR A 103 13.08 -6.48 16.67
CA THR A 103 12.60 -5.18 17.19
C THR A 103 11.11 -4.97 16.92
N GLU A 104 10.56 -3.88 17.49
CA GLU A 104 9.24 -3.35 17.15
C GLU A 104 9.33 -2.11 16.25
N GLU A 105 10.52 -1.80 15.72
CA GLU A 105 10.73 -0.67 14.83
C GLU A 105 10.24 -1.01 13.42
N PRO A 106 9.33 -0.21 12.83
CA PRO A 106 8.88 -0.43 11.46
C PRO A 106 10.04 -0.41 10.47
N TYR A 107 10.03 -1.34 9.53
CA TYR A 107 11.01 -1.37 8.45
C TYR A 107 10.71 -0.35 7.35
N PHE A 108 9.43 -0.10 7.10
CA PHE A 108 8.91 0.91 6.18
C PHE A 108 8.23 2.04 6.96
N THR A 109 7.87 3.13 6.27
CA THR A 109 6.99 4.16 6.83
C THR A 109 5.65 3.51 7.20
N PRO A 110 5.23 3.48 8.47
CA PRO A 110 4.06 2.70 8.87
C PRO A 110 2.74 3.32 8.41
N TYR A 111 2.64 4.63 8.40
CA TYR A 111 1.47 5.40 7.99
C TYR A 111 1.86 6.82 7.59
N VAL A 112 0.95 7.51 6.92
CA VAL A 112 1.05 8.94 6.62
C VAL A 112 -0.27 9.63 6.91
N ILE A 113 -0.22 10.94 7.25
CA ILE A 113 -1.39 11.79 7.38
C ILE A 113 -1.24 12.90 6.34
N GLN A 114 -2.21 13.03 5.44
CA GLN A 114 -2.22 14.03 4.38
C GLN A 114 -3.41 14.96 4.54
N THR A 115 -3.17 16.27 4.53
CA THR A 115 -4.26 17.26 4.50
C THR A 115 -4.73 17.45 3.07
N LYS A 116 -6.03 17.27 2.84
CA LYS A 116 -6.71 17.53 1.57
C LYS A 116 -7.70 18.67 1.70
N GLU A 117 -7.78 19.49 0.67
CA GLU A 117 -8.91 20.38 0.48
C GLU A 117 -10.04 19.60 -0.20
N VAL A 118 -11.20 19.59 0.46
CA VAL A 118 -12.42 18.92 -0.01
C VAL A 118 -13.55 19.92 -0.11
N VAL A 119 -14.44 19.71 -1.07
CA VAL A 119 -15.58 20.60 -1.33
C VAL A 119 -16.86 19.89 -0.91
N ASP A 120 -17.64 20.48 -0.03
CA ASP A 120 -18.92 19.91 0.44
C ASP A 120 -20.06 20.03 -0.59
N SER A 121 -21.25 19.56 -0.25
CA SER A 121 -22.42 19.63 -1.11
C SER A 121 -22.89 21.04 -1.43
N GLN A 122 -22.53 22.02 -0.58
CA GLN A 122 -22.85 23.44 -0.75
C GLN A 122 -21.78 24.21 -1.51
N GLY A 123 -20.67 23.55 -1.92
CA GLY A 123 -19.55 24.15 -2.64
C GLY A 123 -18.52 24.83 -1.73
N LYS A 124 -18.60 24.66 -0.41
CA LYS A 124 -17.64 25.22 0.54
C LYS A 124 -16.44 24.31 0.66
N THR A 125 -15.24 24.90 0.69
CA THR A 125 -13.97 24.17 0.86
C THR A 125 -13.66 23.97 2.33
N HIS A 126 -13.22 22.78 2.69
CA HIS A 126 -12.76 22.37 4.02
C HIS A 126 -11.41 21.67 3.90
N LYS A 127 -10.64 21.69 4.98
CA LYS A 127 -9.43 20.86 5.11
C LYS A 127 -9.79 19.57 5.83
N LEU A 128 -9.36 18.46 5.30
CA LEU A 128 -9.58 17.13 5.86
C LEU A 128 -8.21 16.43 5.97
N ASN A 129 -7.86 15.97 7.17
CA ASN A 129 -6.65 15.19 7.41
C ASN A 129 -6.98 13.71 7.27
N ILE A 130 -6.49 13.09 6.21
CA ILE A 130 -6.69 11.67 5.94
C ILE A 130 -5.44 10.92 6.33
N GLY A 131 -5.57 10.01 7.30
CA GLY A 131 -4.53 9.08 7.69
C GLY A 131 -4.61 7.80 6.84
N TYR A 132 -3.49 7.36 6.29
CA TYR A 132 -3.38 6.11 5.55
C TYR A 132 -2.42 5.18 6.29
N ILE A 133 -2.82 3.94 6.50
CA ILE A 133 -1.99 2.90 7.12
C ILE A 133 -2.00 1.65 6.24
N GLY A 134 -0.84 1.02 6.04
CA GLY A 134 -0.68 -0.11 5.12
C GLY A 134 -0.38 -1.43 5.85
N PHE A 135 -0.92 -2.53 5.33
CA PHE A 135 -0.71 -3.87 5.88
C PHE A 135 -0.48 -4.90 4.78
N VAL A 136 0.31 -5.93 5.11
CA VAL A 136 0.58 -7.10 4.28
C VAL A 136 0.39 -8.38 5.12
N PRO A 137 0.02 -9.54 4.51
CA PRO A 137 -0.10 -10.79 5.25
C PRO A 137 1.21 -11.17 5.94
N PRO A 138 1.18 -11.57 7.22
CA PRO A 138 2.37 -12.06 7.92
C PRO A 138 3.06 -13.24 7.23
N GLN A 139 2.35 -13.96 6.37
CA GLN A 139 2.78 -15.14 5.62
C GLN A 139 3.88 -14.84 4.59
N ILE A 140 4.18 -13.58 4.29
CA ILE A 140 5.35 -13.23 3.47
C ILE A 140 6.65 -13.83 4.04
N MET A 141 6.72 -14.00 5.37
CA MET A 141 7.86 -14.64 6.03
C MET A 141 8.02 -16.12 5.69
N VAL A 142 6.95 -16.76 5.19
CA VAL A 142 6.97 -18.15 4.70
C VAL A 142 7.19 -18.16 3.19
N TRP A 143 6.41 -17.36 2.45
CA TRP A 143 6.44 -17.33 0.98
C TRP A 143 7.76 -16.80 0.42
N ASP A 144 8.31 -15.75 1.03
CA ASP A 144 9.56 -15.10 0.63
C ASP A 144 10.69 -15.31 1.65
N LYS A 145 10.68 -16.44 2.35
CA LYS A 145 11.67 -16.77 3.39
C LYS A 145 13.10 -16.52 2.95
N ALA A 146 13.45 -16.93 1.71
CA ALA A 146 14.80 -16.78 1.18
C ALA A 146 15.27 -15.32 1.09
N ASN A 147 14.32 -14.39 0.87
CA ASN A 147 14.57 -12.96 0.74
C ASN A 147 14.54 -12.22 2.07
N LEU A 148 13.76 -12.71 3.05
CA LEU A 148 13.35 -11.95 4.24
C LEU A 148 13.97 -12.44 5.54
N GLN A 149 14.29 -13.74 5.66
CA GLN A 149 14.80 -14.33 6.90
C GLN A 149 16.06 -13.60 7.40
N GLY A 150 16.06 -13.23 8.67
CA GLY A 150 17.18 -12.52 9.32
C GLY A 150 17.31 -11.04 8.98
N LYS A 151 16.38 -10.49 8.19
CA LYS A 151 16.37 -9.07 7.81
C LYS A 151 15.17 -8.33 8.39
N VAL A 152 13.99 -8.95 8.30
CA VAL A 152 12.72 -8.41 8.79
C VAL A 152 11.91 -9.49 9.49
N GLU A 153 10.89 -9.05 10.21
CA GLU A 153 9.81 -9.85 10.78
C GLU A 153 8.47 -9.20 10.48
N THR A 154 7.39 -9.94 10.62
CA THR A 154 6.04 -9.41 10.51
C THR A 154 5.32 -9.44 11.84
N ARG A 155 4.39 -8.53 12.01
CA ARG A 155 3.46 -8.46 13.15
C ARG A 155 2.04 -8.73 12.68
N ASP A 156 1.21 -9.14 13.61
CA ASP A 156 -0.23 -9.29 13.36
C ASP A 156 -0.86 -8.00 12.86
N ILE A 157 -1.72 -8.10 11.86
CA ILE A 157 -2.35 -6.96 11.19
C ILE A 157 -3.23 -6.19 12.16
N VAL A 158 -4.12 -6.88 12.89
CA VAL A 158 -5.10 -6.26 13.78
C VAL A 158 -4.43 -5.61 14.98
N LYS A 159 -3.48 -6.29 15.61
CA LYS A 159 -2.69 -5.73 16.72
C LYS A 159 -1.88 -4.50 16.29
N THR A 160 -1.34 -4.54 15.09
CA THR A 160 -0.60 -3.40 14.53
C THR A 160 -1.54 -2.21 14.29
N ALA A 161 -2.75 -2.45 13.77
CA ALA A 161 -3.77 -1.41 13.62
C ALA A 161 -4.16 -0.82 14.98
N GLN A 162 -4.43 -1.66 15.98
CA GLN A 162 -4.75 -1.23 17.35
C GLN A 162 -3.65 -0.37 17.99
N LYS A 163 -2.39 -0.57 17.61
CA LYS A 163 -1.26 0.25 18.06
C LYS A 163 -1.24 1.61 17.37
N TYR A 164 -1.33 1.68 16.05
CA TYR A 164 -1.09 2.91 15.30
C TYR A 164 -2.33 3.78 15.09
N VAL A 165 -3.54 3.20 15.00
CA VAL A 165 -4.76 3.98 14.76
C VAL A 165 -5.02 5.03 15.84
N PRO A 166 -4.91 4.73 17.17
CA PRO A 166 -5.02 5.75 18.19
C PRO A 166 -3.95 6.85 18.08
N GLU A 167 -2.71 6.48 17.72
CA GLU A 167 -1.64 7.45 17.51
C GLU A 167 -1.95 8.40 16.33
N MET A 168 -2.47 7.87 15.23
CA MET A 168 -2.87 8.67 14.06
C MET A 168 -4.00 9.63 14.42
N LYS A 169 -4.98 9.20 15.23
CA LYS A 169 -6.05 10.07 15.76
C LYS A 169 -5.50 11.19 16.64
N GLN A 170 -4.58 10.88 17.54
CA GLN A 170 -3.91 11.88 18.38
C GLN A 170 -3.12 12.91 17.56
N LYS A 171 -2.54 12.47 16.42
CA LYS A 171 -1.83 13.33 15.48
C LYS A 171 -2.76 14.11 14.54
N GLY A 172 -4.06 14.02 14.72
CA GLY A 172 -5.05 14.85 14.04
C GLY A 172 -5.62 14.27 12.76
N ALA A 173 -5.56 12.95 12.55
CA ALA A 173 -6.29 12.31 11.44
C ALA A 173 -7.80 12.40 11.70
N ASP A 174 -8.54 13.00 10.78
CA ASP A 174 -10.00 13.09 10.81
C ASP A 174 -10.61 11.75 10.39
N ILE A 175 -10.07 11.16 9.30
CA ILE A 175 -10.45 9.86 8.75
C ILE A 175 -9.20 8.98 8.69
N ILE A 176 -9.37 7.67 8.89
CA ILE A 176 -8.30 6.69 8.70
C ILE A 176 -8.73 5.70 7.62
N VAL A 177 -7.83 5.48 6.66
CA VAL A 177 -7.98 4.53 5.55
C VAL A 177 -6.94 3.43 5.72
N ALA A 178 -7.38 2.21 5.95
CA ALA A 178 -6.52 1.04 5.97
C ALA A 178 -6.34 0.51 4.53
N LEU A 179 -5.11 0.56 4.03
CA LEU A 179 -4.70 -0.11 2.81
C LEU A 179 -4.30 -1.54 3.18
N ALA A 180 -5.28 -2.42 3.19
CA ALA A 180 -5.13 -3.77 3.71
C ALA A 180 -4.98 -4.77 2.56
N HIS A 181 -3.73 -5.18 2.29
CA HIS A 181 -3.45 -6.27 1.36
C HIS A 181 -3.65 -7.61 2.07
N THR A 182 -4.92 -7.93 2.38
CA THR A 182 -5.34 -9.14 3.09
C THR A 182 -6.77 -9.51 2.68
N GLY A 183 -7.09 -10.80 2.73
CA GLY A 183 -8.41 -11.30 2.37
C GLY A 183 -9.43 -11.19 3.51
N PRO A 184 -10.74 -11.35 3.19
CA PRO A 184 -11.77 -11.56 4.18
C PRO A 184 -11.74 -13.00 4.73
N SER A 185 -12.22 -13.21 5.95
CA SER A 185 -12.42 -14.53 6.54
C SER A 185 -13.60 -14.52 7.49
N ASP A 186 -14.44 -15.55 7.41
CA ASP A 186 -15.55 -15.80 8.33
C ASP A 186 -15.11 -16.68 9.53
N GLU A 187 -13.87 -17.17 9.52
CA GLU A 187 -13.32 -17.97 10.61
C GLU A 187 -13.04 -17.08 11.84
N PRO A 188 -13.11 -17.60 13.06
CA PRO A 188 -12.75 -16.85 14.26
C PRO A 188 -11.34 -16.26 14.15
N TYR A 189 -11.16 -15.03 14.63
CA TYR A 189 -9.86 -14.36 14.61
C TYR A 189 -8.76 -15.22 15.23
N GLN A 190 -7.67 -15.32 14.50
CA GLN A 190 -6.43 -15.93 14.97
C GLN A 190 -5.29 -14.93 14.75
N GLU A 191 -4.46 -14.76 15.78
CA GLU A 191 -3.27 -13.90 15.69
C GLU A 191 -2.33 -14.39 14.58
N GLY A 192 -1.90 -13.47 13.72
CA GLY A 192 -1.05 -13.77 12.59
C GLY A 192 -1.77 -14.42 11.41
N ALA A 193 -3.11 -14.41 11.37
CA ALA A 193 -3.88 -14.92 10.24
C ALA A 193 -3.56 -14.12 8.96
N GLU A 194 -3.59 -14.84 7.83
CA GLU A 194 -3.44 -14.26 6.50
C GLU A 194 -4.61 -13.33 6.16
N ASN A 195 -5.84 -13.81 6.42
CA ASN A 195 -7.08 -13.14 6.07
C ASN A 195 -7.66 -12.40 7.28
N SER A 196 -7.49 -11.09 7.35
CA SER A 196 -7.81 -10.27 8.52
C SER A 196 -8.68 -9.04 8.20
N ALA A 197 -9.20 -8.92 6.97
CA ALA A 197 -9.91 -7.71 6.55
C ALA A 197 -11.16 -7.39 7.39
N PHE A 198 -11.96 -8.41 7.75
CA PHE A 198 -13.15 -8.20 8.58
C PHE A 198 -12.80 -7.73 10.00
N TYR A 199 -11.72 -8.25 10.57
CA TYR A 199 -11.28 -7.85 11.91
C TYR A 199 -10.63 -6.47 11.97
N LEU A 200 -10.10 -5.98 10.84
CA LEU A 200 -9.66 -4.59 10.73
C LEU A 200 -10.84 -3.61 10.83
N ALA A 201 -11.99 -3.96 10.25
CA ALA A 201 -13.20 -3.14 10.34
C ALA A 201 -13.75 -3.02 11.77
N ASP A 202 -13.37 -3.92 12.68
CA ASP A 202 -13.72 -3.86 14.10
C ASP A 202 -12.74 -2.98 14.92
N VAL A 203 -11.63 -2.55 14.34
CA VAL A 203 -10.70 -1.63 15.02
C VAL A 203 -11.30 -0.23 15.03
N PRO A 204 -11.53 0.38 16.24
CA PRO A 204 -12.14 1.70 16.32
C PRO A 204 -11.41 2.74 15.47
N HIS A 205 -12.16 3.49 14.68
CA HIS A 205 -11.71 4.55 13.78
C HIS A 205 -11.13 4.13 12.43
N ILE A 206 -11.14 2.83 12.09
CA ILE A 206 -10.96 2.37 10.70
C ILE A 206 -12.31 2.33 9.98
#